data_6549de2789509e7c41707dbb7648d09b
#
_entry.id   6549de2789509e7c41707dbb7648d09b
#
_cell.length_a   1.000
_cell.length_b   1.000
_cell.length_c   1.000
_cell.angle_alpha   90.00
_cell.angle_beta   90.00
_cell.angle_gamma   90.00
#
_symmetry.space_group_name_H-M   'P 1'
#
loop_
_entity.id
_entity.type
_entity.pdbx_description
1 polymer ?
#
loop_
_entity_poly.entity_id
_entity_poly.type
_entity_poly.pdbx_seq_one_letter_code
_entity_poly.pdbx_strand_id
1 'polypeptide(L)'
;MEKLKLFLKRKDIIISAKRYGIDALGAMAQGLFCSLLIGTIINTVGKQFNIGFLTGTVATIAGVDYTVGSLASAMSGPAIAVAIGYALATPPLVLFSLITVGFASNALGGAGGPLAVLFVAIIASEAGKMISKETKIDILITPLVTISVGILLSALLAPTLGKAAMKLGTVIMWATSLQPFLMGILVSLLVGVALTLPISSAAICAALGLTGLAGGAALAGCCAQMVGFAIISFPENKWGGLISQGIGTSMLQMGNIVKNPRVWIAPCITSMITGPIATCIFNLQMNGAAVSSGMGTCGLVGQIGVYTGWVNDVTSGAKSAITSFDWIGLIMISFILPAVITPVIHMFVRKAGLVKDGDLKL
;
A
#
# COMPACT_ATOMS: atom_id res chain seq x y z
N MET A 1 -8.12 2.76 -40.53
CA MET A 1 -8.56 2.35 -39.18
C MET A 1 -8.50 0.83 -38.98
N GLU A 2 -8.94 0.00 -39.94
CA GLU A 2 -8.94 -1.47 -39.82
C GLU A 2 -7.53 -2.06 -39.62
N LYS A 3 -6.55 -1.61 -40.45
CA LYS A 3 -5.14 -2.09 -40.28
C LYS A 3 -4.57 -1.84 -38.90
N LEU A 4 -4.87 -0.69 -38.28
CA LEU A 4 -4.42 -0.38 -36.91
C LEU A 4 -5.11 -1.29 -35.89
N LYS A 5 -6.42 -1.53 -36.02
CA LYS A 5 -7.15 -2.46 -35.13
C LYS A 5 -6.61 -3.89 -35.22
N LEU A 6 -6.30 -4.37 -36.41
CA LEU A 6 -5.71 -5.67 -36.64
C LEU A 6 -4.30 -5.76 -36.01
N PHE A 7 -3.49 -4.71 -36.17
CA PHE A 7 -2.16 -4.63 -35.56
C PHE A 7 -2.25 -4.68 -34.02
N LEU A 8 -3.08 -3.84 -33.39
CA LEU A 8 -3.26 -3.82 -31.94
C LEU A 8 -3.78 -5.18 -31.44
N LYS A 9 -4.72 -5.81 -32.15
CA LYS A 9 -5.20 -7.16 -31.81
C LYS A 9 -4.11 -8.21 -31.90
N ARG A 10 -3.26 -8.18 -32.92
CA ARG A 10 -2.09 -9.07 -33.08
C ARG A 10 -1.10 -8.92 -31.92
N LYS A 11 -0.94 -7.71 -31.38
CA LYS A 11 -0.05 -7.39 -30.28
C LYS A 11 -0.69 -7.57 -28.89
N ASP A 12 -1.93 -8.05 -28.84
CA ASP A 12 -2.72 -8.15 -27.61
C ASP A 12 -2.80 -6.81 -26.84
N ILE A 13 -2.90 -5.69 -27.59
CA ILE A 13 -3.08 -4.37 -27.01
C ILE A 13 -4.57 -4.07 -26.97
N ILE A 14 -5.17 -4.19 -25.77
CA ILE A 14 -6.59 -4.01 -25.55
C ILE A 14 -6.78 -2.85 -24.57
N ILE A 15 -7.13 -1.68 -25.10
CA ILE A 15 -7.40 -0.49 -24.28
C ILE A 15 -8.77 -0.66 -23.63
N SER A 16 -8.79 -1.04 -22.36
CA SER A 16 -10.02 -1.19 -21.59
C SER A 16 -9.83 -0.78 -20.12
N ALA A 17 -10.88 -0.19 -19.55
CA ALA A 17 -10.90 0.16 -18.13
C ALA A 17 -10.73 -1.08 -17.22
N LYS A 18 -11.21 -2.25 -17.64
CA LYS A 18 -10.99 -3.50 -16.92
C LYS A 18 -9.51 -3.83 -16.86
N ARG A 19 -8.82 -3.87 -18.01
CA ARG A 19 -7.42 -4.30 -18.11
C ARG A 19 -6.47 -3.37 -17.37
N TYR A 20 -6.63 -2.06 -17.55
CA TYR A 20 -5.73 -1.07 -16.94
C TYR A 20 -6.16 -0.61 -15.55
N GLY A 21 -7.48 -0.54 -15.30
CA GLY A 21 -8.03 -0.06 -14.03
C GLY A 21 -8.30 -1.15 -12.99
N ILE A 22 -8.38 -2.44 -13.39
CA ILE A 22 -8.69 -3.53 -12.47
C ILE A 22 -7.56 -4.54 -12.44
N ASP A 23 -7.24 -5.14 -13.59
CA ASP A 23 -6.27 -6.23 -13.65
C ASP A 23 -4.86 -5.71 -13.32
N ALA A 24 -4.47 -4.54 -13.85
CA ALA A 24 -3.18 -3.92 -13.54
C ALA A 24 -3.08 -3.46 -12.07
N LEU A 25 -4.16 -2.91 -11.47
CA LEU A 25 -4.18 -2.54 -10.05
C LEU A 25 -4.09 -3.77 -9.14
N GLY A 26 -4.79 -4.86 -9.47
CA GLY A 26 -4.68 -6.11 -8.74
C GLY A 26 -3.26 -6.69 -8.79
N ALA A 27 -2.65 -6.69 -9.97
CA ALA A 27 -1.27 -7.13 -10.17
C ALA A 27 -0.27 -6.24 -9.42
N MET A 28 -0.45 -4.93 -9.46
CA MET A 28 0.34 -3.98 -8.67
C MET A 28 0.33 -4.32 -7.18
N ALA A 29 -0.85 -4.60 -6.61
CA ALA A 29 -0.98 -4.96 -5.20
C ALA A 29 -0.22 -6.26 -4.88
N GLN A 30 -0.26 -7.26 -5.78
CA GLN A 30 0.51 -8.50 -5.64
C GLN A 30 2.03 -8.25 -5.67
N GLY A 31 2.51 -7.44 -6.61
CA GLY A 31 3.93 -7.07 -6.70
C GLY A 31 4.42 -6.34 -5.44
N LEU A 32 3.61 -5.43 -4.92
CA LEU A 32 3.90 -4.71 -3.68
C LEU A 32 3.89 -5.66 -2.46
N PHE A 33 2.96 -6.61 -2.43
CA PHE A 33 2.89 -7.63 -1.39
C PHE A 33 4.18 -8.46 -1.34
N CYS A 34 4.61 -9.02 -2.48
CA CYS A 34 5.77 -9.91 -2.56
C CYS A 34 7.12 -9.22 -2.22
N SER A 35 7.16 -7.90 -2.22
CA SER A 35 8.38 -7.12 -2.05
C SER A 35 8.34 -6.25 -0.79
N LEU A 36 7.71 -5.09 -0.86
CA LEU A 36 7.69 -4.10 0.22
C LEU A 36 7.11 -4.69 1.51
N LEU A 37 5.98 -5.38 1.42
CA LEU A 37 5.28 -5.90 2.58
C LEU A 37 6.07 -7.02 3.25
N ILE A 38 6.48 -8.02 2.49
CA ILE A 38 7.29 -9.14 3.02
C ILE A 38 8.63 -8.61 3.55
N GLY A 39 9.27 -7.67 2.84
CA GLY A 39 10.51 -7.04 3.29
C GLY A 39 10.34 -6.30 4.62
N THR A 40 9.24 -5.59 4.80
CA THR A 40 8.92 -4.89 6.04
C THR A 40 8.66 -5.87 7.19
N ILE A 41 7.93 -6.96 6.94
CA ILE A 41 7.70 -8.03 7.93
C ILE A 41 9.04 -8.63 8.39
N ILE A 42 9.90 -9.01 7.43
CA ILE A 42 11.23 -9.59 7.73
C ILE A 42 12.05 -8.63 8.59
N ASN A 43 12.12 -7.35 8.23
CA ASN A 43 12.85 -6.35 9.02
C ASN A 43 12.27 -6.18 10.42
N THR A 44 10.95 -6.17 10.55
CA THR A 44 10.28 -5.97 11.84
C THR A 44 10.49 -7.18 12.74
N VAL A 45 10.30 -8.39 12.23
CA VAL A 45 10.55 -9.64 12.97
C VAL A 45 12.04 -9.74 13.36
N GLY A 46 12.95 -9.46 12.42
CA GLY A 46 14.39 -9.46 12.68
C GLY A 46 14.79 -8.54 13.84
N LYS A 47 14.30 -7.32 13.84
CA LYS A 47 14.55 -6.32 14.89
C LYS A 47 13.91 -6.71 16.22
N GLN A 48 12.63 -7.13 16.18
CA GLN A 48 11.88 -7.44 17.40
C GLN A 48 12.41 -8.65 18.14
N PHE A 49 12.83 -9.69 17.42
CA PHE A 49 13.36 -10.92 18.00
C PHE A 49 14.91 -10.97 18.00
N ASN A 50 15.54 -9.86 17.62
CA ASN A 50 17.00 -9.71 17.56
C ASN A 50 17.68 -10.83 16.75
N ILE A 51 17.09 -11.21 15.60
CA ILE A 51 17.60 -12.28 14.73
C ILE A 51 18.72 -11.71 13.86
N GLY A 52 19.97 -12.00 14.23
CA GLY A 52 21.18 -11.42 13.60
C GLY A 52 21.23 -11.61 12.07
N PHE A 53 20.81 -12.77 11.54
CA PHE A 53 20.75 -13.02 10.10
C PHE A 53 19.79 -12.07 9.37
N LEU A 54 18.68 -11.67 9.98
CA LEU A 54 17.68 -10.79 9.37
C LEU A 54 18.03 -9.30 9.52
N THR A 55 18.79 -8.94 10.56
CA THR A 55 19.18 -7.56 10.86
C THR A 55 20.57 -7.20 10.36
N GLY A 56 21.41 -8.21 10.10
CA GLY A 56 22.76 -8.02 9.57
C GLY A 56 22.76 -7.51 8.12
N THR A 57 23.82 -6.80 7.76
CA THR A 57 24.05 -6.35 6.39
C THR A 57 24.35 -7.55 5.49
N VAL A 58 23.52 -7.77 4.48
CA VAL A 58 23.68 -8.84 3.49
C VAL A 58 24.44 -8.34 2.26
N ALA A 59 24.23 -7.09 1.90
CA ALA A 59 24.87 -6.46 0.76
C ALA A 59 25.02 -4.95 0.97
N THR A 60 26.13 -4.38 0.47
CA THR A 60 26.33 -2.93 0.38
C THR A 60 26.31 -2.53 -1.09
N ILE A 61 25.31 -1.77 -1.51
CA ILE A 61 25.11 -1.35 -2.90
C ILE A 61 25.16 0.18 -2.96
N ALA A 62 26.08 0.71 -3.74
CA ALA A 62 26.30 2.16 -3.88
C ALA A 62 26.46 2.90 -2.52
N GLY A 63 27.13 2.27 -1.55
CA GLY A 63 27.38 2.83 -0.22
C GLY A 63 26.19 2.74 0.75
N VAL A 64 25.10 2.06 0.37
CA VAL A 64 23.94 1.80 1.23
C VAL A 64 23.95 0.34 1.65
N ASP A 65 23.85 0.11 2.96
CA ASP A 65 23.78 -1.22 3.56
C ASP A 65 22.36 -1.76 3.52
N TYR A 66 22.22 -2.98 3.01
CA TYR A 66 20.94 -3.67 2.91
C TYR A 66 20.90 -4.91 3.79
N THR A 67 19.86 -5.01 4.61
CA THR A 67 19.45 -6.24 5.27
C THR A 67 18.58 -7.08 4.31
N VAL A 68 18.26 -8.34 4.67
CA VAL A 68 17.36 -9.20 3.88
C VAL A 68 16.04 -8.47 3.56
N GLY A 69 15.40 -7.90 4.58
CA GLY A 69 14.10 -7.24 4.41
C GLY A 69 14.19 -5.89 3.68
N SER A 70 15.25 -5.10 3.89
CA SER A 70 15.41 -3.83 3.17
C SER A 70 15.73 -4.06 1.69
N LEU A 71 16.47 -5.12 1.36
CA LEU A 71 16.71 -5.51 -0.03
C LEU A 71 15.41 -5.91 -0.74
N ALA A 72 14.58 -6.73 -0.08
CA ALA A 72 13.26 -7.08 -0.62
C ALA A 72 12.38 -5.85 -0.82
N SER A 73 12.35 -4.92 0.15
CA SER A 73 11.58 -3.68 0.06
C SER A 73 12.06 -2.75 -1.05
N ALA A 74 13.38 -2.69 -1.29
CA ALA A 74 13.96 -1.90 -2.38
C ALA A 74 13.52 -2.38 -3.77
N MET A 75 13.17 -3.66 -3.90
CA MET A 75 12.67 -4.25 -5.15
C MET A 75 11.17 -4.02 -5.39
N SER A 76 10.50 -3.19 -4.60
CA SER A 76 9.05 -2.94 -4.75
C SER A 76 8.67 -2.40 -6.14
N GLY A 77 9.37 -1.41 -6.66
CA GLY A 77 9.13 -0.88 -8.00
C GLY A 77 9.27 -1.94 -9.11
N PRO A 78 10.39 -2.64 -9.19
CA PRO A 78 10.58 -3.78 -10.10
C PRO A 78 9.47 -4.84 -9.99
N ALA A 79 9.13 -5.27 -8.77
CA ALA A 79 8.12 -6.29 -8.54
C ALA A 79 6.72 -5.85 -9.02
N ILE A 80 6.33 -4.60 -8.75
CA ILE A 80 5.09 -4.02 -9.26
C ILE A 80 5.08 -4.00 -10.78
N ALA A 81 6.14 -3.51 -11.42
CA ALA A 81 6.19 -3.37 -12.87
C ALA A 81 6.14 -4.74 -13.59
N VAL A 82 6.85 -5.73 -13.06
CA VAL A 82 6.81 -7.12 -13.59
C VAL A 82 5.42 -7.73 -13.41
N ALA A 83 4.80 -7.57 -12.24
CA ALA A 83 3.45 -8.08 -11.98
C ALA A 83 2.42 -7.46 -12.96
N ILE A 84 2.50 -6.14 -13.19
CA ILE A 84 1.66 -5.45 -14.18
C ILE A 84 1.92 -5.99 -15.60
N GLY A 85 3.17 -6.10 -16.01
CA GLY A 85 3.56 -6.64 -17.31
C GLY A 85 3.04 -8.07 -17.51
N TYR A 86 3.11 -8.91 -16.48
CA TYR A 86 2.56 -10.26 -16.49
C TYR A 86 1.04 -10.26 -16.68
N ALA A 87 0.32 -9.44 -15.93
CA ALA A 87 -1.14 -9.30 -16.05
C ALA A 87 -1.58 -8.74 -17.42
N LEU A 88 -0.74 -7.93 -18.04
CA LEU A 88 -0.94 -7.41 -19.39
C LEU A 88 -0.48 -8.38 -20.49
N ALA A 89 -0.04 -9.59 -20.14
CA ALA A 89 0.46 -10.61 -21.06
C ALA A 89 1.59 -10.10 -21.97
N THR A 90 2.57 -9.40 -21.40
CA THR A 90 3.73 -8.90 -22.17
C THR A 90 4.67 -10.03 -22.58
N PRO A 91 5.30 -9.93 -23.78
CA PRO A 91 6.36 -10.85 -24.18
C PRO A 91 7.56 -10.83 -23.20
N PRO A 92 8.33 -11.92 -23.07
CA PRO A 92 9.40 -12.02 -22.07
C PRO A 92 10.42 -10.88 -22.10
N LEU A 93 10.87 -10.43 -23.28
CA LEU A 93 11.83 -9.33 -23.39
C LEU A 93 11.27 -8.01 -22.84
N VAL A 94 9.99 -7.74 -23.07
CA VAL A 94 9.30 -6.58 -22.50
C VAL A 94 9.19 -6.74 -20.99
N LEU A 95 8.73 -7.91 -20.53
CA LEU A 95 8.54 -8.19 -19.11
C LEU A 95 9.81 -7.98 -18.30
N PHE A 96 10.94 -8.50 -18.77
CA PHE A 96 12.23 -8.36 -18.08
C PHE A 96 12.75 -6.91 -18.12
N SER A 97 12.47 -6.18 -19.20
CA SER A 97 12.84 -4.77 -19.31
C SER A 97 12.07 -3.87 -18.34
N LEU A 98 10.87 -4.27 -17.93
CA LEU A 98 10.07 -3.55 -16.93
C LEU A 98 10.71 -3.50 -15.54
N ILE A 99 11.67 -4.38 -15.22
CA ILE A 99 12.43 -4.34 -13.97
C ILE A 99 13.11 -2.96 -13.82
N THR A 100 13.82 -2.53 -14.85
CA THR A 100 14.50 -1.22 -14.86
C THR A 100 13.53 -0.06 -14.81
N VAL A 101 12.43 -0.17 -15.55
CA VAL A 101 11.36 0.85 -15.59
C VAL A 101 10.72 1.01 -14.22
N GLY A 102 10.38 -0.10 -13.57
CA GLY A 102 9.77 -0.09 -12.24
C GLY A 102 10.70 0.47 -11.17
N PHE A 103 11.99 0.14 -11.23
CA PHE A 103 12.98 0.71 -10.32
C PHE A 103 13.06 2.24 -10.46
N ALA A 104 13.22 2.74 -11.68
CA ALA A 104 13.31 4.18 -11.95
C ALA A 104 12.04 4.93 -11.54
N SER A 105 10.85 4.41 -11.91
CA SER A 105 9.57 5.05 -11.57
C SER A 105 9.35 5.14 -10.07
N ASN A 106 9.63 4.08 -9.34
CA ASN A 106 9.45 4.04 -7.89
C ASN A 106 10.41 4.99 -7.18
N ALA A 107 11.68 4.98 -7.58
CA ALA A 107 12.71 5.86 -7.01
C ALA A 107 12.39 7.34 -7.23
N LEU A 108 12.00 7.73 -8.45
CA LEU A 108 11.66 9.11 -8.80
C LEU A 108 10.31 9.58 -8.21
N GLY A 109 9.40 8.64 -7.97
CA GLY A 109 8.06 8.93 -7.44
C GLY A 109 7.98 9.09 -5.92
N GLY A 110 8.98 8.64 -5.17
CA GLY A 110 8.98 8.71 -3.70
C GLY A 110 7.70 8.14 -3.09
N ALA A 111 6.96 8.91 -2.30
CA ALA A 111 5.70 8.48 -1.69
C ALA A 111 4.61 8.12 -2.73
N GLY A 112 4.65 8.72 -3.91
CA GLY A 112 3.80 8.37 -5.06
C GLY A 112 4.40 7.30 -5.97
N GLY A 113 5.54 6.71 -5.59
CA GLY A 113 6.28 5.74 -6.38
C GLY A 113 5.45 4.59 -6.92
N PRO A 114 4.69 3.86 -6.09
CA PRO A 114 3.84 2.77 -6.57
C PRO A 114 2.82 3.22 -7.62
N LEU A 115 2.21 4.40 -7.46
CA LEU A 115 1.30 4.97 -8.45
C LEU A 115 2.02 5.34 -9.75
N ALA A 116 3.23 5.87 -9.66
CA ALA A 116 4.05 6.18 -10.82
C ALA A 116 4.39 4.89 -11.59
N VAL A 117 4.79 3.83 -10.89
CA VAL A 117 5.04 2.53 -11.52
C VAL A 117 3.81 2.01 -12.24
N LEU A 118 2.61 2.14 -11.67
CA LEU A 118 1.38 1.70 -12.31
C LEU A 118 1.23 2.32 -13.72
N PHE A 119 1.24 3.64 -13.81
CA PHE A 119 1.05 4.32 -15.08
C PHE A 119 2.19 4.07 -16.07
N VAL A 120 3.42 4.18 -15.59
CA VAL A 120 4.60 4.03 -16.47
C VAL A 120 4.74 2.59 -16.95
N ALA A 121 4.54 1.59 -16.11
CA ALA A 121 4.63 0.19 -16.50
C ALA A 121 3.55 -0.20 -17.52
N ILE A 122 2.32 0.31 -17.38
CA ILE A 122 1.26 0.08 -18.38
C ILE A 122 1.71 0.63 -19.74
N ILE A 123 2.14 1.89 -19.82
CA ILE A 123 2.51 2.51 -21.08
C ILE A 123 3.76 1.87 -21.67
N ALA A 124 4.78 1.61 -20.86
CA ALA A 124 6.00 0.94 -21.30
C ALA A 124 5.75 -0.50 -21.79
N SER A 125 4.83 -1.22 -21.13
CA SER A 125 4.39 -2.55 -21.56
C SER A 125 3.77 -2.52 -22.94
N GLU A 126 2.84 -1.61 -23.18
CA GLU A 126 2.16 -1.53 -24.47
C GLU A 126 3.10 -1.02 -25.57
N ALA A 127 4.00 -0.07 -25.28
CA ALA A 127 5.03 0.37 -26.20
C ALA A 127 5.98 -0.78 -26.59
N GLY A 128 6.43 -1.56 -25.60
CA GLY A 128 7.26 -2.74 -25.84
C GLY A 128 6.56 -3.79 -26.68
N LYS A 129 5.28 -4.07 -26.44
CA LYS A 129 4.46 -4.98 -27.25
C LYS A 129 4.35 -4.54 -28.72
N MET A 130 4.20 -3.24 -28.97
CA MET A 130 4.12 -2.73 -30.34
C MET A 130 5.37 -3.07 -31.16
N ILE A 131 6.53 -3.02 -30.55
CA ILE A 131 7.82 -3.22 -31.23
C ILE A 131 8.25 -4.69 -31.22
N SER A 132 7.85 -5.48 -30.21
CA SER A 132 8.25 -6.87 -30.06
C SER A 132 7.97 -7.70 -31.31
N LYS A 133 8.97 -8.44 -31.78
CA LYS A 133 8.94 -9.30 -32.97
C LYS A 133 8.63 -8.58 -34.30
N GLU A 134 8.85 -7.26 -34.38
CA GLU A 134 8.72 -6.53 -35.65
C GLU A 134 10.06 -6.38 -36.39
N THR A 135 11.18 -6.66 -35.74
CA THR A 135 12.51 -6.52 -36.31
C THR A 135 13.30 -7.83 -36.23
N LYS A 136 14.28 -8.01 -37.12
CA LYS A 136 15.18 -9.19 -37.09
C LYS A 136 16.14 -9.18 -35.88
N ILE A 137 16.34 -8.01 -35.26
CA ILE A 137 17.18 -7.80 -34.07
C ILE A 137 16.35 -7.49 -32.85
N ASP A 138 15.21 -8.18 -32.70
CA ASP A 138 14.21 -7.99 -31.64
C ASP A 138 14.82 -7.98 -30.24
N ILE A 139 15.82 -8.86 -30.02
CA ILE A 139 16.52 -8.98 -28.73
C ILE A 139 17.19 -7.67 -28.26
N LEU A 140 17.53 -6.78 -29.18
CA LEU A 140 18.12 -5.46 -28.89
C LEU A 140 17.06 -4.36 -28.89
N ILE A 141 16.21 -4.33 -29.91
CA ILE A 141 15.30 -3.22 -30.15
C ILE A 141 14.16 -3.22 -29.10
N THR A 142 13.60 -4.36 -28.79
CA THR A 142 12.48 -4.45 -27.84
C THR A 142 12.87 -3.98 -26.42
N PRO A 143 13.98 -4.45 -25.81
CA PRO A 143 14.42 -3.92 -24.51
C PRO A 143 14.80 -2.44 -24.59
N LEU A 144 15.52 -2.02 -25.63
CA LEU A 144 15.93 -0.63 -25.81
C LEU A 144 14.73 0.31 -25.80
N VAL A 145 13.70 0.02 -26.59
CA VAL A 145 12.49 0.84 -26.67
C VAL A 145 11.73 0.81 -25.33
N THR A 146 11.52 -0.37 -24.76
CA THR A 146 10.78 -0.50 -23.50
C THR A 146 11.43 0.29 -22.38
N ILE A 147 12.75 0.15 -22.20
CA ILE A 147 13.50 0.85 -21.16
C ILE A 147 13.52 2.36 -21.44
N SER A 148 13.84 2.78 -22.67
CA SER A 148 13.96 4.21 -23.00
C SER A 148 12.63 4.93 -22.82
N VAL A 149 11.53 4.38 -23.32
CA VAL A 149 10.18 4.93 -23.15
C VAL A 149 9.81 4.94 -21.66
N GLY A 150 10.07 3.84 -20.96
CA GLY A 150 9.74 3.73 -19.55
C GLY A 150 10.52 4.73 -18.68
N ILE A 151 11.83 4.91 -18.90
CA ILE A 151 12.64 5.87 -18.14
C ILE A 151 12.25 7.31 -18.48
N LEU A 152 12.02 7.62 -19.75
CA LEU A 152 11.55 8.95 -20.16
C LEU A 152 10.22 9.31 -19.45
N LEU A 153 9.26 8.40 -19.49
CA LEU A 153 7.98 8.59 -18.80
C LEU A 153 8.15 8.66 -17.27
N SER A 154 9.06 7.88 -16.70
CA SER A 154 9.39 7.96 -15.28
C SER A 154 9.89 9.35 -14.89
N ALA A 155 10.81 9.91 -15.67
CA ALA A 155 11.35 11.24 -15.41
C ALA A 155 10.28 12.35 -15.52
N LEU A 156 9.33 12.19 -16.43
CA LEU A 156 8.26 13.18 -16.66
C LEU A 156 7.11 13.06 -15.64
N LEU A 157 6.64 11.85 -15.35
CA LEU A 157 5.41 11.62 -14.59
C LEU A 157 5.66 11.34 -13.10
N ALA A 158 6.72 10.59 -12.75
CA ALA A 158 6.89 10.12 -11.39
C ALA A 158 7.09 11.26 -10.36
N PRO A 159 7.88 12.32 -10.62
CA PRO A 159 8.01 13.43 -9.68
C PRO A 159 6.69 14.18 -9.45
N THR A 160 5.86 14.30 -10.48
CA THR A 160 4.54 14.97 -10.38
C THR A 160 3.57 14.15 -9.53
N LEU A 161 3.55 12.83 -9.71
CA LEU A 161 2.75 11.92 -8.91
C LEU A 161 3.25 11.85 -7.46
N GLY A 162 4.56 11.93 -7.24
CA GLY A 162 5.16 12.08 -5.91
C GLY A 162 4.70 13.35 -5.20
N LYS A 163 4.74 14.48 -5.89
CA LYS A 163 4.23 15.77 -5.35
C LYS A 163 2.72 15.70 -5.04
N ALA A 164 1.93 15.02 -5.88
CA ALA A 164 0.49 14.83 -5.63
C ALA A 164 0.24 13.99 -4.38
N ALA A 165 1.00 12.91 -4.18
CA ALA A 165 0.93 12.11 -2.96
C ALA A 165 1.31 12.92 -1.71
N MET A 166 2.33 13.78 -1.80
CA MET A 166 2.74 14.65 -0.69
C MET A 166 1.73 15.77 -0.38
N LYS A 167 0.89 16.18 -1.36
CA LYS A 167 -0.23 17.10 -1.07
C LYS A 167 -1.25 16.48 -0.11
N LEU A 168 -1.50 15.18 -0.20
CA LEU A 168 -2.31 14.51 0.81
C LEU A 168 -1.65 14.61 2.20
N GLY A 169 -0.32 14.53 2.26
CA GLY A 169 0.43 14.75 3.49
C GLY A 169 0.19 16.15 4.10
N THR A 170 0.11 17.21 3.29
CA THR A 170 -0.19 18.55 3.82
C THR A 170 -1.58 18.65 4.44
N VAL A 171 -2.56 17.95 3.86
CA VAL A 171 -3.93 17.87 4.43
C VAL A 171 -3.92 17.07 5.74
N ILE A 172 -3.16 15.99 5.82
CA ILE A 172 -2.98 15.21 7.05
C ILE A 172 -2.34 16.13 8.14
N MET A 173 -1.28 16.86 7.82
CA MET A 173 -0.64 17.77 8.78
C MET A 173 -1.58 18.86 9.27
N TRP A 174 -2.40 19.44 8.38
CA TRP A 174 -3.45 20.36 8.81
C TRP A 174 -4.43 19.67 9.77
N ALA A 175 -4.85 18.44 9.49
CA ALA A 175 -5.76 17.69 10.37
C ALA A 175 -5.15 17.42 11.75
N THR A 176 -3.81 17.28 11.87
CA THR A 176 -3.15 17.05 13.16
C THR A 176 -3.19 18.27 14.09
N SER A 177 -3.43 19.46 13.57
CA SER A 177 -3.56 20.69 14.38
C SER A 177 -4.93 20.87 15.02
N LEU A 178 -5.89 20.00 14.71
CA LEU A 178 -7.25 20.07 15.24
C LEU A 178 -7.34 19.46 16.65
N GLN A 179 -8.48 19.70 17.30
CA GLN A 179 -8.79 19.05 18.59
C GLN A 179 -8.78 17.52 18.43
N PRO A 180 -8.42 16.77 19.49
CA PRO A 180 -8.23 15.31 19.44
C PRO A 180 -9.39 14.52 18.82
N PHE A 181 -10.62 14.95 19.02
CA PHE A 181 -11.79 14.30 18.43
C PHE A 181 -11.85 14.45 16.91
N LEU A 182 -11.74 15.69 16.41
CA LEU A 182 -11.77 16.00 14.98
C LEU A 182 -10.49 15.49 14.28
N MET A 183 -9.34 15.65 14.93
CA MET A 183 -8.09 15.06 14.49
C MET A 183 -8.22 13.54 14.34
N GLY A 184 -8.80 12.88 15.34
CA GLY A 184 -9.05 11.44 15.30
C GLY A 184 -9.86 11.03 14.07
N ILE A 185 -10.96 11.72 13.76
CA ILE A 185 -11.79 11.44 12.58
C ILE A 185 -11.01 11.63 11.28
N LEU A 186 -10.39 12.79 11.11
CA LEU A 186 -9.79 13.17 9.83
C LEU A 186 -8.49 12.43 9.55
N VAL A 187 -7.59 12.34 10.54
CA VAL A 187 -6.30 11.65 10.36
C VAL A 187 -6.52 10.17 10.12
N SER A 188 -7.41 9.51 10.88
CA SER A 188 -7.71 8.09 10.69
C SER A 188 -8.31 7.81 9.31
N LEU A 189 -9.26 8.64 8.85
CA LEU A 189 -9.85 8.50 7.52
C LEU A 189 -8.80 8.73 6.43
N LEU A 190 -8.06 9.83 6.48
CA LEU A 190 -7.12 10.21 5.42
C LEU A 190 -5.95 9.21 5.29
N VAL A 191 -5.36 8.79 6.42
CA VAL A 191 -4.25 7.84 6.40
C VAL A 191 -4.74 6.42 6.07
N GLY A 192 -5.92 6.02 6.56
CA GLY A 192 -6.55 4.76 6.20
C GLY A 192 -6.86 4.67 4.70
N VAL A 193 -7.42 5.73 4.11
CA VAL A 193 -7.63 5.85 2.67
C VAL A 193 -6.29 5.80 1.91
N ALA A 194 -5.28 6.54 2.38
CA ALA A 194 -3.94 6.53 1.78
C ALA A 194 -3.32 5.13 1.75
N LEU A 195 -3.51 4.31 2.79
CA LEU A 195 -3.05 2.92 2.84
C LEU A 195 -3.69 2.04 1.76
N THR A 196 -4.97 2.27 1.48
CA THR A 196 -5.71 1.48 0.48
C THR A 196 -5.45 1.96 -0.95
N LEU A 197 -5.14 3.25 -1.13
CA LEU A 197 -4.74 3.81 -2.42
C LEU A 197 -3.38 3.30 -2.90
N PRO A 198 -3.10 3.32 -4.21
CA PRO A 198 -1.81 2.93 -4.79
C PRO A 198 -0.69 3.96 -4.51
N ILE A 199 -0.57 4.39 -3.26
CA ILE A 199 0.48 5.29 -2.75
C ILE A 199 1.07 4.71 -1.47
N SER A 200 2.22 5.22 -1.05
CA SER A 200 2.86 4.74 0.18
C SER A 200 2.47 5.58 1.40
N SER A 201 1.43 5.15 2.12
CA SER A 201 1.04 5.76 3.41
C SER A 201 2.18 5.76 4.42
N ALA A 202 2.98 4.69 4.44
CA ALA A 202 4.16 4.56 5.27
C ALA A 202 5.21 5.66 4.97
N ALA A 203 5.49 5.90 3.67
CA ALA A 203 6.41 6.96 3.26
C ALA A 203 5.87 8.36 3.56
N ILE A 204 4.55 8.57 3.41
CA ILE A 204 3.90 9.82 3.79
C ILE A 204 4.05 10.06 5.30
N CYS A 205 3.68 9.09 6.14
CA CYS A 205 3.79 9.21 7.59
C CYS A 205 5.24 9.42 8.05
N ALA A 206 6.21 8.73 7.43
CA ALA A 206 7.63 8.93 7.72
C ALA A 206 8.09 10.35 7.36
N ALA A 207 7.73 10.84 6.17
CA ALA A 207 8.11 12.19 5.72
C ALA A 207 7.50 13.31 6.57
N LEU A 208 6.32 13.07 7.15
CA LEU A 208 5.63 14.01 8.04
C LEU A 208 6.08 13.88 9.50
N GLY A 209 6.88 12.86 9.85
CA GLY A 209 7.21 12.57 11.25
C GLY A 209 5.95 12.26 12.09
N LEU A 210 4.95 11.59 11.51
CA LEU A 210 3.64 11.40 12.13
C LEU A 210 3.71 10.42 13.30
N THR A 211 3.81 10.94 14.51
CA THR A 211 3.93 10.20 15.78
C THR A 211 2.90 10.70 16.81
N GLY A 212 3.02 10.28 18.04
CA GLY A 212 2.15 10.68 19.14
C GLY A 212 0.70 10.28 18.92
N LEU A 213 -0.21 11.12 19.37
CA LEU A 213 -1.66 10.90 19.30
C LEU A 213 -2.17 10.86 17.86
N ALA A 214 -1.62 11.72 16.98
CA ALA A 214 -1.94 11.72 15.55
C ALA A 214 -1.46 10.43 14.87
N GLY A 215 -0.30 9.88 15.28
CA GLY A 215 0.17 8.58 14.85
C GLY A 215 -0.76 7.44 15.28
N GLY A 216 -1.32 7.52 16.50
CA GLY A 216 -2.32 6.57 17.00
C GLY A 216 -3.63 6.64 16.21
N ALA A 217 -4.09 7.84 15.84
CA ALA A 217 -5.24 8.02 14.95
C ALA A 217 -4.99 7.42 13.56
N ALA A 218 -3.81 7.66 12.99
CA ALA A 218 -3.41 7.09 11.70
C ALA A 218 -3.43 5.56 11.73
N LEU A 219 -2.85 4.98 12.79
CA LEU A 219 -2.87 3.53 13.02
C LEU A 219 -4.30 2.99 13.05
N ALA A 220 -5.20 3.64 13.81
CA ALA A 220 -6.59 3.23 13.91
C ALA A 220 -7.28 3.19 12.55
N GLY A 221 -7.06 4.21 11.72
CA GLY A 221 -7.60 4.27 10.37
C GLY A 221 -7.06 3.15 9.47
N CYS A 222 -5.76 2.91 9.50
CA CYS A 222 -5.12 1.83 8.76
C CYS A 222 -5.65 0.45 9.19
N CYS A 223 -5.80 0.19 10.49
CA CYS A 223 -6.36 -1.05 11.01
C CYS A 223 -7.82 -1.23 10.58
N ALA A 224 -8.62 -0.15 10.59
CA ALA A 224 -10.00 -0.18 10.15
C ALA A 224 -10.13 -0.56 8.67
N GLN A 225 -9.25 -0.07 7.82
CA GLN A 225 -9.22 -0.46 6.40
C GLN A 225 -8.82 -1.93 6.24
N MET A 226 -7.75 -2.36 6.89
CA MET A 226 -7.21 -3.71 6.69
C MET A 226 -8.11 -4.78 7.30
N VAL A 227 -8.36 -4.72 8.61
CA VAL A 227 -9.20 -5.70 9.32
C VAL A 227 -10.65 -5.58 8.85
N GLY A 228 -11.13 -4.36 8.59
CA GLY A 228 -12.47 -4.13 8.07
C GLY A 228 -12.70 -4.87 6.75
N PHE A 229 -11.87 -4.63 5.73
CA PHE A 229 -11.98 -5.36 4.46
C PHE A 229 -11.77 -6.86 4.61
N ALA A 230 -10.83 -7.29 5.45
CA ALA A 230 -10.56 -8.70 5.71
C ALA A 230 -11.82 -9.43 6.19
N ILE A 231 -12.55 -8.85 7.14
CA ILE A 231 -13.75 -9.46 7.74
C ILE A 231 -14.95 -9.39 6.78
N ILE A 232 -15.25 -8.22 6.18
CA ILE A 232 -16.43 -8.10 5.31
C ILE A 232 -16.31 -8.89 4.01
N SER A 233 -15.09 -9.15 3.55
CA SER A 233 -14.83 -9.97 2.36
C SER A 233 -14.63 -11.46 2.65
N PHE A 234 -14.67 -11.88 3.93
CA PHE A 234 -14.46 -13.28 4.33
C PHE A 234 -15.41 -14.27 3.65
N PRO A 235 -16.71 -13.97 3.45
CA PRO A 235 -17.61 -14.89 2.74
C PRO A 235 -17.12 -15.26 1.35
N GLU A 236 -16.47 -14.33 0.64
CA GLU A 236 -16.01 -14.48 -0.73
C GLU A 236 -14.56 -14.99 -0.83
N ASN A 237 -13.67 -14.55 0.06
CA ASN A 237 -12.22 -14.78 -0.04
C ASN A 237 -11.68 -15.76 1.02
N LYS A 238 -12.50 -16.18 2.00
CA LYS A 238 -12.15 -17.14 3.06
C LYS A 238 -10.87 -16.75 3.80
N TRP A 239 -10.15 -17.74 4.33
CA TRP A 239 -8.93 -17.53 5.11
C TRP A 239 -7.79 -16.87 4.33
N GLY A 240 -7.66 -17.18 3.04
CA GLY A 240 -6.66 -16.53 2.18
C GLY A 240 -6.86 -15.03 2.11
N GLY A 241 -8.10 -14.57 1.86
CA GLY A 241 -8.43 -13.16 1.84
C GLY A 241 -8.37 -12.49 3.21
N LEU A 242 -8.75 -13.21 4.28
CA LEU A 242 -8.63 -12.70 5.64
C LEU A 242 -7.19 -12.35 6.00
N ILE A 243 -6.26 -13.26 5.75
CA ILE A 243 -4.84 -13.09 6.09
C ILE A 243 -4.20 -12.06 5.17
N SER A 244 -4.41 -12.16 3.84
CA SER A 244 -3.77 -11.27 2.87
C SER A 244 -4.20 -9.81 3.04
N GLN A 245 -5.43 -9.55 3.45
CA GLN A 245 -5.91 -8.19 3.73
C GLN A 245 -5.64 -7.76 5.18
N GLY A 246 -5.93 -8.63 6.15
CA GLY A 246 -5.84 -8.31 7.57
C GLY A 246 -4.42 -8.11 8.09
N ILE A 247 -3.46 -8.87 7.55
CA ILE A 247 -2.04 -8.79 7.92
C ILE A 247 -1.18 -8.29 6.74
N GLY A 248 -1.71 -8.39 5.53
CA GLY A 248 -1.05 -7.95 4.31
C GLY A 248 -1.36 -6.51 3.96
N THR A 249 -2.38 -6.25 3.14
CA THR A 249 -2.77 -4.90 2.73
C THR A 249 -4.21 -4.84 2.22
N SER A 250 -4.93 -3.76 2.56
CA SER A 250 -6.25 -3.44 2.01
C SER A 250 -6.21 -3.02 0.53
N MET A 251 -5.04 -2.68 -0.01
CA MET A 251 -4.86 -2.31 -1.42
C MET A 251 -5.33 -3.42 -2.39
N LEU A 252 -5.36 -4.68 -1.96
CA LEU A 252 -5.91 -5.80 -2.75
C LEU A 252 -7.35 -5.53 -3.21
N GLN A 253 -8.12 -4.76 -2.44
CA GLN A 253 -9.50 -4.36 -2.80
C GLN A 253 -9.57 -3.21 -3.81
N MET A 254 -8.43 -2.63 -4.22
CA MET A 254 -8.42 -1.45 -5.08
C MET A 254 -9.12 -1.69 -6.42
N GLY A 255 -8.94 -2.88 -7.01
CA GLY A 255 -9.66 -3.28 -8.22
C GLY A 255 -11.18 -3.30 -8.04
N ASN A 256 -11.66 -3.73 -6.88
CA ASN A 256 -13.09 -3.75 -6.55
C ASN A 256 -13.62 -2.35 -6.21
N ILE A 257 -12.82 -1.52 -5.53
CA ILE A 257 -13.15 -0.11 -5.27
C ILE A 257 -13.33 0.67 -6.58
N VAL A 258 -12.49 0.43 -7.58
CA VAL A 258 -12.62 1.06 -8.90
C VAL A 258 -13.91 0.59 -9.61
N LYS A 259 -14.30 -0.69 -9.46
CA LYS A 259 -15.55 -1.23 -10.02
C LYS A 259 -16.78 -0.65 -9.32
N ASN A 260 -16.77 -0.66 -8.00
CA ASN A 260 -17.85 -0.20 -7.14
C ASN A 260 -17.27 0.55 -5.92
N PRO A 261 -17.12 1.90 -5.98
CA PRO A 261 -16.57 2.68 -4.87
C PRO A 261 -17.34 2.56 -3.56
N ARG A 262 -18.59 2.09 -3.62
CA ARG A 262 -19.45 1.93 -2.44
C ARG A 262 -18.98 0.84 -1.48
N VAL A 263 -18.14 -0.12 -1.94
CA VAL A 263 -17.52 -1.13 -1.07
C VAL A 263 -16.60 -0.50 -0.03
N TRP A 264 -16.10 0.72 -0.29
CA TRP A 264 -15.21 1.45 0.61
C TRP A 264 -15.92 2.17 1.76
N ILE A 265 -17.25 2.36 1.67
CA ILE A 265 -18.03 3.13 2.65
C ILE A 265 -17.86 2.57 4.07
N ALA A 266 -18.02 1.27 4.24
CA ALA A 266 -17.97 0.66 5.56
C ALA A 266 -16.60 0.80 6.25
N PRO A 267 -15.46 0.47 5.62
CA PRO A 267 -14.14 0.71 6.21
C PRO A 267 -13.84 2.20 6.47
N CYS A 268 -14.28 3.10 5.60
CA CYS A 268 -14.08 4.55 5.80
C CYS A 268 -14.85 5.07 7.03
N ILE A 269 -16.12 4.70 7.17
CA ILE A 269 -16.91 5.08 8.37
C ILE A 269 -16.31 4.45 9.62
N THR A 270 -15.85 3.20 9.54
CA THR A 270 -15.17 2.55 10.67
C THR A 270 -13.91 3.33 11.06
N SER A 271 -13.10 3.78 10.10
CA SER A 271 -11.94 4.62 10.39
C SER A 271 -12.32 5.90 11.13
N MET A 272 -13.39 6.58 10.70
CA MET A 272 -13.89 7.81 11.32
C MET A 272 -14.41 7.57 12.76
N ILE A 273 -14.83 6.36 13.09
CA ILE A 273 -15.29 6.00 14.44
C ILE A 273 -14.11 5.58 15.31
N THR A 274 -13.23 4.70 14.82
CA THR A 274 -12.10 4.17 15.59
C THR A 274 -11.04 5.23 15.89
N GLY A 275 -10.88 6.23 15.03
CA GLY A 275 -9.95 7.33 15.24
C GLY A 275 -10.21 8.10 16.54
N PRO A 276 -11.40 8.70 16.75
CA PRO A 276 -11.75 9.37 18.00
C PRO A 276 -11.69 8.45 19.23
N ILE A 277 -12.05 7.19 19.08
CA ILE A 277 -11.93 6.21 20.17
C ILE A 277 -10.45 6.04 20.55
N ALA A 278 -9.55 5.96 19.56
CA ALA A 278 -8.13 5.89 19.82
C ALA A 278 -7.59 7.15 20.50
N THR A 279 -7.99 8.34 20.04
CA THR A 279 -7.45 9.60 20.56
C THR A 279 -8.07 10.07 21.86
N CYS A 280 -9.40 9.92 22.04
CA CYS A 280 -10.11 10.49 23.18
C CYS A 280 -10.38 9.48 24.31
N ILE A 281 -10.51 8.17 24.00
CA ILE A 281 -10.81 7.16 25.01
C ILE A 281 -9.53 6.47 25.47
N PHE A 282 -8.77 5.90 24.52
CA PHE A 282 -7.56 5.13 24.84
C PHE A 282 -6.31 5.98 24.93
N ASN A 283 -6.34 7.23 24.46
CA ASN A 283 -5.15 8.09 24.34
C ASN A 283 -3.97 7.33 23.72
N LEU A 284 -4.26 6.57 22.65
CA LEU A 284 -3.32 5.68 22.01
C LEU A 284 -2.28 6.50 21.28
N GLN A 285 -1.06 6.52 21.81
CA GLN A 285 0.06 7.21 21.21
C GLN A 285 0.97 6.23 20.47
N MET A 286 1.38 6.62 19.26
CA MET A 286 2.35 5.89 18.47
C MET A 286 3.67 6.67 18.50
N ASN A 287 4.52 6.39 19.52
CA ASN A 287 5.81 7.04 19.76
C ASN A 287 7.00 6.22 19.25
N GLY A 288 6.73 5.17 18.45
CA GLY A 288 7.75 4.45 17.70
C GLY A 288 8.14 5.16 16.40
N ALA A 289 8.67 4.42 15.45
CA ALA A 289 9.05 4.97 14.15
C ALA A 289 7.82 5.49 13.41
N ALA A 290 7.87 6.74 12.90
CA ALA A 290 6.75 7.40 12.21
C ALA A 290 6.19 6.60 11.02
N VAL A 291 7.04 5.81 10.35
CA VAL A 291 6.62 4.89 9.28
C VAL A 291 5.53 3.91 9.73
N SER A 292 5.56 3.47 11.00
CA SER A 292 4.63 2.49 11.56
C SER A 292 3.20 3.03 11.69
N SER A 293 3.01 4.36 11.81
CA SER A 293 1.69 5.01 11.85
C SER A 293 0.86 4.74 10.60
N GLY A 294 1.51 4.62 9.44
CA GLY A 294 0.86 4.39 8.15
C GLY A 294 0.74 2.92 7.74
N MET A 295 1.05 1.96 8.64
CA MET A 295 1.13 0.53 8.29
C MET A 295 -0.05 -0.30 8.83
N GLY A 296 -0.79 0.19 9.82
CA GLY A 296 -1.90 -0.56 10.41
C GLY A 296 -1.47 -1.94 10.93
N THR A 297 -2.23 -2.97 10.57
CA THR A 297 -1.93 -4.38 10.90
C THR A 297 -0.99 -5.07 9.91
N CYS A 298 -0.45 -4.35 8.93
CA CYS A 298 0.51 -4.87 7.95
C CYS A 298 1.73 -5.46 8.67
N GLY A 299 1.87 -6.79 8.64
CA GLY A 299 2.93 -7.51 9.36
C GLY A 299 3.04 -7.17 10.85
N LEU A 300 1.94 -6.65 11.45
CA LEU A 300 1.89 -6.12 12.83
C LEU A 300 2.85 -4.94 13.09
N VAL A 301 3.35 -4.29 12.03
CA VAL A 301 4.32 -3.20 12.13
C VAL A 301 3.77 -2.02 12.93
N GLY A 302 2.51 -1.70 12.75
CA GLY A 302 1.86 -0.63 13.50
C GLY A 302 1.80 -0.91 15.00
N GLN A 303 1.40 -2.12 15.39
CA GLN A 303 1.30 -2.56 16.78
C GLN A 303 2.68 -2.64 17.44
N ILE A 304 3.67 -3.15 16.72
CA ILE A 304 5.06 -3.18 17.18
C ILE A 304 5.60 -1.76 17.34
N GLY A 305 5.24 -0.84 16.43
CA GLY A 305 5.60 0.59 16.53
C GLY A 305 5.05 1.22 17.82
N VAL A 306 3.78 0.96 18.17
CA VAL A 306 3.18 1.43 19.42
C VAL A 306 3.91 0.84 20.62
N TYR A 307 4.12 -0.48 20.63
CA TYR A 307 4.84 -1.14 21.73
C TYR A 307 6.27 -0.61 21.90
N THR A 308 7.01 -0.44 20.82
CA THR A 308 8.34 0.16 20.86
C THR A 308 8.31 1.58 21.43
N GLY A 309 7.29 2.37 21.05
CA GLY A 309 7.05 3.69 21.63
C GLY A 309 6.85 3.63 23.15
N TRP A 310 5.99 2.73 23.63
CA TRP A 310 5.77 2.56 25.06
C TRP A 310 7.05 2.17 25.82
N VAL A 311 7.85 1.28 25.25
CA VAL A 311 9.14 0.89 25.86
C VAL A 311 10.09 2.09 25.96
N ASN A 312 10.16 2.89 24.90
CA ASN A 312 10.96 4.12 24.88
C ASN A 312 10.46 5.14 25.90
N ASP A 313 9.13 5.33 26.01
CA ASP A 313 8.52 6.26 26.95
C ASP A 313 8.76 5.85 28.40
N VAL A 314 8.73 4.54 28.70
CA VAL A 314 9.06 4.01 30.03
C VAL A 314 10.56 4.20 30.32
N THR A 315 11.42 3.90 29.36
CA THR A 315 12.89 4.01 29.52
C THR A 315 13.31 5.47 29.71
N SER A 316 12.65 6.41 29.04
CA SER A 316 12.91 7.85 29.18
C SER A 316 12.25 8.51 30.40
N GLY A 317 11.39 7.76 31.12
CA GLY A 317 10.63 8.27 32.25
C GLY A 317 9.39 9.10 31.87
N ALA A 318 9.06 9.19 30.59
CA ALA A 318 7.84 9.87 30.11
C ALA A 318 6.56 9.10 30.49
N LYS A 319 6.68 7.79 30.73
CA LYS A 319 5.62 6.89 31.18
C LYS A 319 6.12 6.05 32.33
N SER A 320 5.31 5.87 33.37
CA SER A 320 5.72 5.09 34.56
C SER A 320 5.77 3.58 34.30
N ALA A 321 4.80 3.05 33.55
CA ALA A 321 4.74 1.63 33.17
C ALA A 321 3.77 1.42 32.02
N ILE A 322 3.90 0.30 31.32
CA ILE A 322 2.93 -0.19 30.33
C ILE A 322 1.78 -0.85 31.11
N THR A 323 0.58 -0.33 30.97
CA THR A 323 -0.61 -0.79 31.71
C THR A 323 -1.46 -1.78 30.91
N SER A 324 -2.33 -2.52 31.60
CA SER A 324 -3.31 -3.38 30.93
C SER A 324 -4.26 -2.56 30.04
N PHE A 325 -4.55 -1.30 30.39
CA PHE A 325 -5.36 -0.42 29.61
C PHE A 325 -4.73 -0.06 28.26
N ASP A 326 -3.41 0.10 28.20
CA ASP A 326 -2.67 0.32 26.94
C ASP A 326 -2.86 -0.87 26.00
N TRP A 327 -2.68 -2.09 26.52
CA TRP A 327 -2.85 -3.32 25.73
C TRP A 327 -4.30 -3.51 25.27
N ILE A 328 -5.28 -3.25 26.14
CA ILE A 328 -6.69 -3.28 25.78
C ILE A 328 -6.96 -2.27 24.65
N GLY A 329 -6.47 -1.04 24.77
CA GLY A 329 -6.61 -0.01 23.75
C GLY A 329 -6.00 -0.44 22.41
N LEU A 330 -4.79 -0.97 22.42
CA LEU A 330 -4.10 -1.42 21.20
C LEU A 330 -4.87 -2.56 20.52
N ILE A 331 -5.33 -3.57 21.26
CA ILE A 331 -6.06 -4.71 20.71
C ILE A 331 -7.44 -4.29 20.22
N MET A 332 -8.15 -3.48 21.00
CA MET A 332 -9.48 -2.97 20.63
C MET A 332 -9.41 -2.16 19.33
N ILE A 333 -8.49 -1.21 19.25
CA ILE A 333 -8.35 -0.33 18.08
C ILE A 333 -7.83 -1.08 16.85
N SER A 334 -6.89 -2.00 17.05
CA SER A 334 -6.26 -2.69 15.91
C SER A 334 -7.13 -3.80 15.32
N PHE A 335 -7.90 -4.51 16.13
CA PHE A 335 -8.57 -5.75 15.71
C PHE A 335 -10.06 -5.78 16.03
N ILE A 336 -10.44 -5.60 17.31
CA ILE A 336 -11.82 -5.89 17.76
C ILE A 336 -12.80 -4.87 17.20
N LEU A 337 -12.56 -3.57 17.36
CA LEU A 337 -13.49 -2.55 16.88
C LEU A 337 -13.63 -2.59 15.35
N PRO A 338 -12.56 -2.66 14.55
CA PRO A 338 -12.69 -2.85 13.10
C PRO A 338 -13.46 -4.11 12.71
N ALA A 339 -13.21 -5.24 13.40
CA ALA A 339 -13.86 -6.51 13.11
C ALA A 339 -15.36 -6.52 13.46
N VAL A 340 -15.81 -5.68 14.41
CA VAL A 340 -17.22 -5.59 14.81
C VAL A 340 -17.94 -4.47 14.06
N ILE A 341 -17.35 -3.27 14.00
CA ILE A 341 -18.04 -2.09 13.46
C ILE A 341 -18.18 -2.19 11.93
N THR A 342 -17.13 -2.63 11.23
CA THR A 342 -17.16 -2.67 9.75
C THR A 342 -18.26 -3.61 9.22
N PRO A 343 -18.41 -4.86 9.71
CA PRO A 343 -19.51 -5.74 9.27
C PRO A 343 -20.89 -5.16 9.56
N VAL A 344 -21.08 -4.51 10.70
CA VAL A 344 -22.35 -3.88 11.04
C VAL A 344 -22.70 -2.80 10.01
N ILE A 345 -21.77 -1.89 9.72
CA ILE A 345 -21.98 -0.85 8.71
C ILE A 345 -22.19 -1.48 7.33
N HIS A 346 -21.37 -2.48 6.98
CA HIS A 346 -21.46 -3.18 5.70
C HIS A 346 -22.83 -3.85 5.50
N MET A 347 -23.41 -4.41 6.56
CA MET A 347 -24.75 -4.98 6.51
C MET A 347 -25.81 -3.94 6.11
N PHE A 348 -25.72 -2.70 6.62
CA PHE A 348 -26.60 -1.62 6.21
C PHE A 348 -26.36 -1.19 4.77
N VAL A 349 -25.10 -1.10 4.34
CA VAL A 349 -24.73 -0.77 2.95
C VAL A 349 -25.25 -1.83 1.97
N ARG A 350 -25.21 -3.11 2.34
CA ARG A 350 -25.79 -4.23 1.55
C ARG A 350 -27.31 -4.18 1.54
N LYS A 351 -27.96 -3.96 2.69
CA LYS A 351 -29.43 -3.81 2.75
C LYS A 351 -29.94 -2.65 1.90
N ALA A 352 -29.15 -1.58 1.77
CA ALA A 352 -29.45 -0.47 0.88
C ALA A 352 -29.18 -0.79 -0.62
N GLY A 353 -28.74 -2.01 -0.96
CA GLY A 353 -28.48 -2.43 -2.34
C GLY A 353 -27.24 -1.80 -2.98
N LEU A 354 -26.41 -1.15 -2.19
CA LEU A 354 -25.21 -0.43 -2.66
C LEU A 354 -24.03 -1.37 -2.97
N VAL A 355 -23.97 -2.51 -2.28
CA VAL A 355 -22.93 -3.55 -2.45
C VAL A 355 -23.63 -4.91 -2.58
N LYS A 356 -23.18 -5.72 -3.53
CA LYS A 356 -23.73 -7.03 -3.86
C LYS A 356 -22.73 -8.15 -3.55
N ASP A 357 -23.21 -9.40 -3.55
CA ASP A 357 -22.34 -10.57 -3.49
C ASP A 357 -21.41 -10.60 -4.71
N GLY A 358 -20.14 -10.87 -4.47
CA GLY A 358 -19.09 -10.85 -5.49
C GLY A 358 -18.34 -9.52 -5.65
N ASP A 359 -18.85 -8.41 -5.08
CA ASP A 359 -18.20 -7.09 -5.20
C ASP A 359 -16.86 -6.99 -4.45
N LEU A 360 -16.62 -7.88 -3.47
CA LEU A 360 -15.38 -7.90 -2.65
C LEU A 360 -14.45 -9.07 -2.99
N LYS A 361 -14.76 -9.85 -4.04
CA LYS A 361 -13.96 -11.00 -4.45
C LYS A 361 -12.60 -10.55 -5.00
N LEU A 362 -11.51 -11.10 -4.45
CA LEU A 362 -10.13 -10.86 -4.88
C LEU A 362 -9.76 -11.68 -6.10
#